data_3dcd453acf5f8672dc8ff7778ce010db
#
_entry.id   3dcd453acf5f8672dc8ff7778ce010db
#
_cell.length_a   1.000
_cell.length_b   1.000
_cell.length_c   1.000
_cell.angle_alpha   90.00
_cell.angle_beta   90.00
_cell.angle_gamma   90.00
#
_symmetry.space_group_name_H-M   'P 1'
#
loop_
_entity.id
_entity.type
_entity.pdbx_description
1 polymer ?
#
loop_
_entity_poly.entity_id
_entity_poly.type
_entity_poly.pdbx_seq_one_letter_code
_entity_poly.pdbx_strand_id
1 'polypeptide(L)'
;NNLFAQDTIRKNLDESIKRRLTISGFCLCDVKLSDFNSSPDKFLRTNVEEMDFPKNCFGQDTRYTNGKGYYSKRYPGMIFQEGNVPGFVGKIRLTKEFKGKLPNGASVDLSAMKLRNVFEIYPELKDLWTSRGCSDYWRIGNDTIAFYVKIDKSIQPQYPVRESDYLDKPIEGVDFVTSCHALLAPDHTFRIGGNNKPIIYVDSIRVNANFLQQVYTPEEFYSITVIKGEKAIEEAGEEGRNGIVHITTHDSSRIRYWNLFRSISETFAKEVTSPYETDVTYILDDKVLTKKNKSELYSLTKEDIVEIEVLHHDELSRRFGESTRVGVVVRTKK
;
A
#
# COMPACT_ATOMS: atom_id res chain seq x y z
N ASN A 1 -3.78 -33.43 -11.30
CA ASN A 1 -2.75 -32.56 -11.93
C ASN A 1 -2.86 -31.08 -11.56
N ASN A 2 -3.91 -30.62 -10.85
CA ASN A 2 -4.05 -29.21 -10.45
C ASN A 2 -3.38 -28.87 -9.10
N LEU A 3 -3.03 -29.86 -8.29
CA LEU A 3 -2.38 -29.64 -6.98
C LEU A 3 -0.91 -29.21 -7.12
N PHE A 4 -0.19 -29.72 -8.11
CA PHE A 4 1.22 -29.33 -8.35
C PHE A 4 1.39 -27.90 -8.85
N ALA A 5 0.40 -27.37 -9.60
CA ALA A 5 0.42 -25.98 -10.06
C ALA A 5 0.24 -24.99 -8.90
N GLN A 6 -0.58 -25.32 -7.89
CA GLN A 6 -0.85 -24.44 -6.75
C GLN A 6 0.36 -24.30 -5.81
N ASP A 7 1.16 -25.34 -5.61
CA ASP A 7 2.36 -25.26 -4.75
C ASP A 7 3.53 -24.51 -5.41
N THR A 8 3.60 -24.52 -6.74
CA THR A 8 4.62 -23.75 -7.48
C THR A 8 4.28 -22.25 -7.50
N ILE A 9 2.99 -21.90 -7.50
CA ILE A 9 2.51 -20.52 -7.42
C ILE A 9 2.86 -19.88 -6.05
N ARG A 10 2.90 -20.66 -4.99
CA ARG A 10 3.13 -20.19 -3.61
C ARG A 10 4.55 -19.67 -3.32
N LYS A 11 5.53 -19.97 -4.16
CA LYS A 11 6.95 -19.67 -3.89
C LYS A 11 7.38 -18.22 -4.18
N ASN A 12 6.53 -17.37 -4.77
CA ASN A 12 7.02 -16.17 -5.44
C ASN A 12 6.35 -14.84 -5.06
N LEU A 13 5.60 -14.73 -3.96
CA LEU A 13 5.29 -13.40 -3.41
C LEU A 13 6.51 -12.92 -2.63
N ASP A 14 7.23 -11.97 -3.21
CA ASP A 14 8.36 -11.32 -2.54
C ASP A 14 7.91 -10.64 -1.23
N GLU A 15 8.82 -10.52 -0.28
CA GLU A 15 8.56 -9.94 1.04
C GLU A 15 8.08 -8.47 0.98
N SER A 16 8.46 -7.72 -0.06
CA SER A 16 7.99 -6.35 -0.26
C SER A 16 6.51 -6.34 -0.67
N ILE A 17 6.12 -7.23 -1.57
CA ILE A 17 4.72 -7.41 -1.98
C ILE A 17 3.88 -7.90 -0.81
N LYS A 18 4.35 -8.92 -0.09
CA LYS A 18 3.67 -9.43 1.11
C LYS A 18 3.40 -8.34 2.13
N ARG A 19 4.39 -7.46 2.38
CA ARG A 19 4.23 -6.35 3.31
C ARG A 19 3.08 -5.42 2.91
N ARG A 20 2.97 -5.09 1.62
CA ARG A 20 1.91 -4.24 1.08
C ARG A 20 0.53 -4.90 1.13
N LEU A 21 0.50 -6.23 1.12
CA LEU A 21 -0.73 -7.04 1.10
C LEU A 21 -1.08 -7.65 2.44
N THR A 22 -0.43 -7.24 3.53
CA THR A 22 -0.63 -7.80 4.87
C THR A 22 -1.27 -6.82 5.84
N ILE A 23 -2.34 -7.27 6.49
CA ILE A 23 -2.98 -6.58 7.63
C ILE A 23 -3.08 -7.56 8.80
N SER A 24 -2.57 -7.18 9.97
CA SER A 24 -2.63 -7.98 11.21
C SER A 24 -2.14 -9.42 11.02
N GLY A 25 -1.11 -9.63 10.19
CA GLY A 25 -0.54 -10.94 9.90
C GLY A 25 -1.25 -11.72 8.79
N PHE A 26 -2.36 -11.21 8.23
CA PHE A 26 -3.07 -11.85 7.11
C PHE A 26 -2.66 -11.20 5.80
N CYS A 27 -1.98 -11.98 4.95
CA CYS A 27 -1.57 -11.55 3.61
C CYS A 27 -2.63 -11.95 2.58
N LEU A 28 -3.13 -10.97 1.80
CA LEU A 28 -4.01 -11.27 0.68
C LEU A 28 -3.33 -12.21 -0.30
N CYS A 29 -4.10 -13.14 -0.87
CA CYS A 29 -3.65 -14.14 -1.83
C CYS A 29 -2.64 -15.19 -1.32
N ASP A 30 -2.24 -15.12 -0.04
CA ASP A 30 -1.40 -16.13 0.63
C ASP A 30 -2.21 -16.93 1.66
N VAL A 31 -3.15 -16.29 2.35
CA VAL A 31 -4.03 -16.92 3.34
C VAL A 31 -5.06 -17.79 2.63
N LYS A 32 -5.12 -19.07 2.99
CA LYS A 32 -6.13 -20.02 2.49
C LYS A 32 -7.35 -20.07 3.38
N LEU A 33 -8.54 -20.13 2.77
CA LEU A 33 -9.79 -20.32 3.52
C LEU A 33 -9.86 -21.68 4.24
N SER A 34 -9.15 -22.71 3.74
CA SER A 34 -9.00 -23.99 4.43
C SER A 34 -8.36 -23.84 5.81
N ASP A 35 -7.46 -22.88 5.97
CA ASP A 35 -6.75 -22.64 7.23
C ASP A 35 -7.71 -22.13 8.31
N PHE A 36 -8.82 -21.48 7.92
CA PHE A 36 -9.86 -21.01 8.83
C PHE A 36 -10.67 -22.15 9.46
N ASN A 37 -10.84 -23.28 8.75
CA ASN A 37 -11.57 -24.43 9.23
C ASN A 37 -10.84 -25.16 10.38
N SER A 38 -9.51 -25.15 10.34
CA SER A 38 -8.63 -25.81 11.33
C SER A 38 -8.09 -24.83 12.39
N SER A 39 -8.37 -23.54 12.22
CA SER A 39 -7.85 -22.49 13.12
C SER A 39 -8.51 -22.59 14.51
N PRO A 40 -7.71 -22.49 15.60
CA PRO A 40 -8.24 -22.36 16.96
C PRO A 40 -9.04 -21.07 17.15
N ASP A 41 -8.88 -20.09 16.25
CA ASP A 41 -9.50 -18.76 16.32
C ASP A 41 -10.97 -18.74 15.90
N LYS A 42 -11.56 -19.88 15.52
CA LYS A 42 -12.99 -20.09 15.22
C LYS A 42 -13.54 -19.06 14.23
N PHE A 43 -13.21 -19.21 12.95
CA PHE A 43 -13.80 -18.41 11.90
C PHE A 43 -15.23 -18.86 11.55
N LEU A 44 -16.14 -17.90 11.48
CA LEU A 44 -17.56 -18.14 11.18
C LEU A 44 -17.92 -17.44 9.86
N ARG A 45 -18.81 -18.04 9.10
CA ARG A 45 -19.37 -17.44 7.88
C ARG A 45 -20.30 -16.27 8.22
N THR A 46 -20.26 -15.24 7.40
CA THR A 46 -21.14 -14.08 7.52
C THR A 46 -21.54 -13.54 6.15
N ASN A 47 -22.65 -12.82 6.10
CA ASN A 47 -23.00 -12.00 4.95
C ASN A 47 -22.31 -10.65 5.08
N VAL A 48 -21.83 -10.12 3.95
CA VAL A 48 -21.16 -8.82 3.86
C VAL A 48 -22.02 -7.89 3.03
N GLU A 49 -22.35 -6.74 3.58
CA GLU A 49 -22.94 -5.65 2.80
C GLU A 49 -21.82 -4.90 2.09
N GLU A 50 -21.82 -4.99 0.76
CA GLU A 50 -20.79 -4.33 -0.04
C GLU A 50 -21.09 -2.86 -0.18
N MET A 51 -20.11 -2.01 0.19
CA MET A 51 -20.27 -0.56 0.15
C MET A 51 -20.08 0.00 -1.26
N ASP A 52 -19.18 -0.61 -2.05
CA ASP A 52 -18.95 -0.19 -3.44
C ASP A 52 -19.97 -0.80 -4.41
N PHE A 53 -20.37 -2.06 -4.16
CA PHE A 53 -21.32 -2.82 -4.97
C PHE A 53 -22.49 -3.36 -4.11
N PRO A 54 -23.41 -2.51 -3.64
CA PRO A 54 -24.56 -2.99 -2.93
C PRO A 54 -25.47 -3.86 -3.84
N LYS A 55 -26.34 -4.65 -3.27
CA LYS A 55 -27.15 -5.65 -4.00
C LYS A 55 -27.94 -5.14 -5.19
N ASN A 56 -28.32 -3.87 -5.17
CA ASN A 56 -29.08 -3.16 -6.22
C ASN A 56 -28.19 -2.47 -7.26
N CYS A 57 -26.87 -2.60 -7.13
CA CYS A 57 -25.94 -2.09 -8.13
C CYS A 57 -25.82 -3.03 -9.32
N PHE A 58 -25.61 -2.43 -10.46
CA PHE A 58 -25.26 -3.17 -11.66
C PHE A 58 -23.78 -3.60 -11.57
N GLY A 59 -23.55 -4.91 -11.74
CA GLY A 59 -22.21 -5.51 -11.72
C GLY A 59 -21.74 -5.94 -10.33
N GLN A 60 -20.55 -6.49 -10.30
CA GLN A 60 -19.85 -6.93 -9.11
C GLN A 60 -18.34 -6.76 -9.27
N ASP A 61 -17.62 -6.64 -8.17
CA ASP A 61 -16.17 -6.71 -8.20
C ASP A 61 -15.75 -8.18 -8.39
N THR A 62 -15.02 -8.46 -9.47
CA THR A 62 -14.58 -9.82 -9.81
C THR A 62 -13.33 -10.28 -9.07
N ARG A 63 -12.72 -9.41 -8.27
CA ARG A 63 -11.50 -9.72 -7.50
C ARG A 63 -11.77 -10.58 -6.27
N TYR A 64 -13.02 -10.68 -5.81
CA TYR A 64 -13.43 -11.43 -4.63
C TYR A 64 -14.90 -11.87 -4.74
N THR A 65 -15.34 -12.77 -3.84
CA THR A 65 -16.72 -13.22 -3.76
C THR A 65 -17.59 -12.19 -3.03
N ASN A 66 -18.46 -11.52 -3.75
CA ASN A 66 -19.36 -10.51 -3.20
C ASN A 66 -20.38 -11.10 -2.20
N GLY A 67 -20.68 -10.32 -1.17
CA GLY A 67 -21.75 -10.58 -0.22
C GLY A 67 -21.52 -11.72 0.78
N LYS A 68 -20.37 -12.38 0.75
CA LYS A 68 -20.03 -13.47 1.68
C LYS A 68 -18.63 -13.30 2.25
N GLY A 69 -18.43 -13.71 3.50
CA GLY A 69 -17.13 -13.62 4.14
C GLY A 69 -17.03 -14.51 5.39
N TYR A 70 -15.91 -14.38 6.07
CA TYR A 70 -15.57 -15.06 7.29
C TYR A 70 -15.11 -14.04 8.33
N TYR A 71 -15.50 -14.21 9.58
CA TYR A 71 -15.02 -13.38 10.69
C TYR A 71 -14.67 -14.23 11.89
N SER A 72 -13.85 -13.69 12.78
CA SER A 72 -13.53 -14.28 14.07
C SER A 72 -13.54 -13.22 15.17
N LYS A 73 -14.02 -13.56 16.37
CA LYS A 73 -13.98 -12.69 17.55
C LYS A 73 -12.55 -12.34 17.99
N ARG A 74 -11.56 -13.17 17.58
CA ARG A 74 -10.15 -12.92 17.86
C ARG A 74 -9.59 -11.74 17.05
N TYR A 75 -10.19 -11.45 15.91
CA TYR A 75 -9.80 -10.34 15.02
C TYR A 75 -11.00 -9.40 14.84
N PRO A 76 -11.35 -8.62 15.88
CA PRO A 76 -12.52 -7.77 15.83
C PRO A 76 -12.39 -6.76 14.69
N GLY A 77 -13.49 -6.55 13.97
CA GLY A 77 -13.55 -5.62 12.86
C GLY A 77 -12.93 -6.11 11.57
N MET A 78 -12.49 -7.38 11.45
CA MET A 78 -11.96 -7.94 10.21
C MET A 78 -12.92 -8.97 9.62
N ILE A 79 -13.26 -8.80 8.34
CA ILE A 79 -14.05 -9.77 7.57
C ILE A 79 -13.25 -10.17 6.33
N PHE A 80 -13.05 -11.46 6.15
CA PHE A 80 -12.25 -12.06 5.10
C PHE A 80 -13.15 -12.59 3.98
N GLN A 81 -12.86 -12.23 2.73
CA GLN A 81 -13.63 -12.67 1.57
C GLN A 81 -12.74 -13.42 0.59
N GLU A 82 -13.31 -14.47 0.00
CA GLU A 82 -12.63 -15.25 -1.03
C GLU A 82 -12.33 -14.40 -2.25
N GLY A 83 -11.10 -14.52 -2.77
CA GLY A 83 -10.67 -13.84 -3.98
C GLY A 83 -11.11 -14.55 -5.26
N ASN A 84 -10.65 -14.02 -6.39
CA ASN A 84 -10.90 -14.60 -7.73
C ASN A 84 -10.04 -15.86 -8.03
N VAL A 85 -9.14 -16.22 -7.12
CA VAL A 85 -8.51 -17.55 -7.09
C VAL A 85 -9.19 -18.33 -5.97
N PRO A 86 -9.93 -19.42 -6.28
CA PRO A 86 -10.67 -20.17 -5.29
C PRO A 86 -9.80 -20.65 -4.13
N GLY A 87 -10.34 -20.54 -2.93
CA GLY A 87 -9.68 -20.96 -1.70
C GLY A 87 -8.72 -19.96 -1.08
N PHE A 88 -8.47 -18.80 -1.71
CA PHE A 88 -7.61 -17.75 -1.17
C PHE A 88 -8.40 -16.49 -0.78
N VAL A 89 -7.94 -15.81 0.28
CA VAL A 89 -8.48 -14.52 0.69
C VAL A 89 -7.99 -13.45 -0.30
N GLY A 90 -8.93 -12.80 -0.99
CA GLY A 90 -8.64 -11.70 -1.92
C GLY A 90 -9.05 -10.33 -1.41
N LYS A 91 -9.87 -10.28 -0.33
CA LYS A 91 -10.31 -9.04 0.29
C LYS A 91 -10.42 -9.19 1.80
N ILE A 92 -10.05 -8.14 2.51
CA ILE A 92 -10.32 -7.97 3.95
C ILE A 92 -11.10 -6.67 4.11
N ARG A 93 -12.36 -6.75 4.59
CA ARG A 93 -13.14 -5.60 5.02
C ARG A 93 -12.77 -5.28 6.47
N LEU A 94 -12.39 -4.03 6.72
CA LEU A 94 -12.23 -3.50 8.07
C LEU A 94 -13.47 -2.68 8.43
N THR A 95 -14.08 -3.01 9.56
CA THR A 95 -15.26 -2.32 10.11
C THR A 95 -14.86 -1.36 11.22
N LYS A 96 -15.83 -0.60 11.77
CA LYS A 96 -15.60 0.34 12.89
C LYS A 96 -14.98 -0.30 14.14
N GLU A 97 -15.06 -1.61 14.29
CA GLU A 97 -14.44 -2.33 15.43
C GLU A 97 -12.93 -2.54 15.26
N PHE A 98 -12.40 -2.31 14.07
CA PHE A 98 -10.98 -2.55 13.81
C PHE A 98 -10.08 -1.51 14.49
N LYS A 99 -9.11 -2.03 15.27
CA LYS A 99 -8.00 -1.28 15.86
C LYS A 99 -6.71 -2.00 15.54
N GLY A 100 -5.81 -1.37 14.81
CA GLY A 100 -4.58 -2.03 14.37
C GLY A 100 -3.74 -1.18 13.46
N LYS A 101 -2.82 -1.82 12.74
CA LYS A 101 -1.95 -1.16 11.76
C LYS A 101 -2.44 -1.44 10.35
N LEU A 102 -2.47 -0.40 9.52
CA LEU A 102 -2.64 -0.51 8.08
C LEU A 102 -1.34 -1.00 7.41
N PRO A 103 -1.36 -1.44 6.15
CA PRO A 103 -0.16 -1.96 5.46
C PRO A 103 1.03 -1.01 5.43
N ASN A 104 0.79 0.31 5.43
CA ASN A 104 1.83 1.33 5.51
C ASN A 104 2.39 1.55 6.93
N GLY A 105 1.96 0.74 7.91
CA GLY A 105 2.39 0.81 9.30
C GLY A 105 1.64 1.81 10.18
N ALA A 106 0.75 2.65 9.61
CA ALA A 106 -0.04 3.61 10.37
C ALA A 106 -1.00 2.90 11.33
N SER A 107 -0.98 3.28 12.60
CA SER A 107 -1.92 2.79 13.61
C SER A 107 -3.25 3.52 13.49
N VAL A 108 -4.34 2.78 13.46
CA VAL A 108 -5.69 3.33 13.31
C VAL A 108 -6.67 2.72 14.32
N ASP A 109 -7.65 3.53 14.70
CA ASP A 109 -8.88 3.11 15.38
C ASP A 109 -10.04 3.57 14.50
N LEU A 110 -10.66 2.64 13.74
CA LEU A 110 -11.72 2.99 12.80
C LEU A 110 -12.99 3.50 13.48
N SER A 111 -13.18 3.24 14.78
CA SER A 111 -14.33 3.77 15.52
C SER A 111 -14.30 5.30 15.67
N ALA A 112 -13.10 5.90 15.65
CA ALA A 112 -12.88 7.33 15.81
C ALA A 112 -12.33 8.01 14.53
N MET A 113 -12.02 7.23 13.50
CA MET A 113 -11.37 7.72 12.29
C MET A 113 -12.30 8.56 11.43
N LYS A 114 -11.82 9.74 11.03
CA LYS A 114 -12.50 10.65 10.11
C LYS A 114 -11.73 10.72 8.79
N LEU A 115 -12.38 11.24 7.75
CA LEU A 115 -11.76 11.37 6.43
C LEU A 115 -10.46 12.20 6.46
N ARG A 116 -10.38 13.27 7.26
CA ARG A 116 -9.15 14.06 7.42
C ARG A 116 -7.96 13.19 7.82
N ASN A 117 -8.18 12.19 8.69
CA ASN A 117 -7.13 11.28 9.13
C ASN A 117 -6.67 10.33 8.01
N VAL A 118 -7.58 9.98 7.08
CA VAL A 118 -7.20 9.23 5.88
C VAL A 118 -6.20 10.01 5.05
N PHE A 119 -6.43 11.30 4.81
CA PHE A 119 -5.55 12.13 4.01
C PHE A 119 -4.23 12.50 4.70
N GLU A 120 -4.18 12.41 6.03
CA GLU A 120 -2.93 12.49 6.78
C GLU A 120 -2.06 11.23 6.56
N ILE A 121 -2.69 10.05 6.53
CA ILE A 121 -2.04 8.74 6.37
C ILE A 121 -1.75 8.42 4.90
N TYR A 122 -2.69 8.75 4.00
CA TYR A 122 -2.65 8.49 2.56
C TYR A 122 -2.98 9.77 1.78
N PRO A 123 -2.06 10.75 1.74
CA PRO A 123 -2.29 12.03 1.03
C PRO A 123 -2.52 11.86 -0.47
N GLU A 124 -2.02 10.78 -1.06
CA GLU A 124 -2.21 10.42 -2.46
C GLU A 124 -3.66 10.05 -2.82
N LEU A 125 -4.48 9.71 -1.84
CA LEU A 125 -5.88 9.35 -2.09
C LEU A 125 -6.80 10.58 -2.20
N LYS A 126 -6.31 11.78 -1.97
CA LYS A 126 -7.10 12.99 -1.87
C LYS A 126 -7.97 13.27 -3.10
N ASP A 127 -7.47 12.97 -4.29
CA ASP A 127 -8.18 13.20 -5.56
C ASP A 127 -8.86 11.93 -6.11
N LEU A 128 -8.84 10.83 -5.37
CA LEU A 128 -9.33 9.52 -5.83
C LEU A 128 -10.75 9.23 -5.32
N TRP A 129 -11.65 10.17 -5.53
CA TRP A 129 -13.07 10.03 -5.17
C TRP A 129 -13.85 9.33 -6.27
N THR A 130 -14.58 8.31 -5.91
CA THR A 130 -15.51 7.63 -6.82
C THR A 130 -16.80 7.28 -6.08
N SER A 131 -17.91 7.21 -6.81
CA SER A 131 -19.14 6.61 -6.33
C SER A 131 -19.87 5.96 -7.50
N ARG A 132 -20.46 4.81 -7.24
CA ARG A 132 -21.46 4.25 -8.14
C ARG A 132 -22.80 4.86 -7.77
N GLY A 133 -23.60 5.27 -8.75
CA GLY A 133 -24.88 5.95 -8.50
C GLY A 133 -25.88 5.14 -7.67
N CYS A 134 -25.63 3.85 -7.45
CA CYS A 134 -26.39 2.95 -6.60
C CYS A 134 -25.80 2.77 -5.19
N SER A 135 -24.61 3.33 -4.90
CA SER A 135 -23.99 3.27 -3.57
C SER A 135 -24.40 4.48 -2.73
N ASP A 136 -24.59 4.26 -1.44
CA ASP A 136 -24.77 5.35 -0.46
C ASP A 136 -23.42 5.87 0.08
N TYR A 137 -22.30 5.49 -0.55
CA TYR A 137 -20.97 5.83 -0.08
C TYR A 137 -20.11 6.44 -1.16
N TRP A 138 -19.32 7.46 -0.79
CA TRP A 138 -18.12 7.83 -1.49
C TRP A 138 -17.04 6.80 -1.20
N ARG A 139 -16.41 6.33 -2.26
CA ARG A 139 -15.20 5.52 -2.19
C ARG A 139 -14.00 6.41 -2.44
N ILE A 140 -13.07 6.47 -1.50
CA ILE A 140 -11.79 7.18 -1.59
C ILE A 140 -10.69 6.14 -1.53
N GLY A 141 -10.02 5.88 -2.63
CA GLY A 141 -9.02 4.80 -2.64
C GLY A 141 -8.53 4.42 -4.01
N ASN A 142 -7.44 3.67 -4.00
CA ASN A 142 -6.84 3.01 -5.17
C ASN A 142 -7.36 1.57 -5.32
N ASP A 143 -6.69 0.76 -6.15
CA ASP A 143 -7.08 -0.63 -6.40
C ASP A 143 -6.78 -1.61 -5.25
N THR A 144 -6.01 -1.18 -4.25
CA THR A 144 -5.62 -2.04 -3.11
C THR A 144 -6.32 -1.65 -1.81
N ILE A 145 -6.49 -0.35 -1.54
CA ILE A 145 -7.15 0.13 -0.33
C ILE A 145 -8.20 1.18 -0.69
N ALA A 146 -9.37 1.07 -0.10
CA ALA A 146 -10.46 2.01 -0.29
C ALA A 146 -11.16 2.30 1.04
N PHE A 147 -11.34 3.57 1.34
CA PHE A 147 -12.08 4.08 2.49
C PHE A 147 -13.47 4.51 2.05
N TYR A 148 -14.47 4.30 2.89
CA TYR A 148 -15.86 4.62 2.59
C TYR A 148 -16.39 5.67 3.55
N VAL A 149 -16.97 6.73 2.98
CA VAL A 149 -17.66 7.81 3.70
C VAL A 149 -19.09 7.87 3.20
N LYS A 150 -20.05 7.95 4.11
CA LYS A 150 -21.47 8.06 3.73
C LYS A 150 -21.75 9.33 2.96
N ILE A 151 -22.47 9.21 1.84
CA ILE A 151 -22.90 10.34 1.02
C ILE A 151 -23.94 11.15 1.82
N ASP A 152 -23.69 12.44 1.97
CA ASP A 152 -24.64 13.36 2.56
C ASP A 152 -25.55 13.93 1.45
N LYS A 153 -26.78 13.41 1.36
CA LYS A 153 -27.73 13.80 0.32
C LYS A 153 -28.24 15.25 0.45
N SER A 154 -27.98 15.91 1.58
CA SER A 154 -28.33 17.33 1.78
C SER A 154 -27.33 18.28 1.12
N ILE A 155 -26.13 17.84 0.84
CA ILE A 155 -25.09 18.62 0.16
C ILE A 155 -25.41 18.67 -1.34
N GLN A 156 -25.53 19.87 -1.92
CA GLN A 156 -25.80 20.07 -3.33
C GLN A 156 -24.85 21.13 -3.93
N PRO A 157 -24.36 20.98 -5.16
CA PRO A 157 -24.43 19.75 -5.97
C PRO A 157 -23.55 18.64 -5.41
N GLN A 158 -23.85 17.38 -5.72
CA GLN A 158 -23.02 16.24 -5.33
C GLN A 158 -21.68 16.20 -6.09
N TYR A 159 -21.63 16.76 -7.29
CA TYR A 159 -20.44 16.85 -8.12
C TYR A 159 -20.18 18.28 -8.60
N PRO A 160 -18.92 18.71 -8.67
CA PRO A 160 -17.74 18.03 -8.12
C PRO A 160 -17.82 17.92 -6.60
N VAL A 161 -17.23 16.84 -6.03
CA VAL A 161 -17.20 16.65 -4.59
C VAL A 161 -16.41 17.77 -3.93
N ARG A 162 -17.01 18.45 -2.96
CA ARG A 162 -16.32 19.41 -2.11
C ARG A 162 -15.74 18.66 -0.90
N GLU A 163 -14.46 18.36 -0.95
CA GLU A 163 -13.75 17.61 0.09
C GLU A 163 -13.99 18.17 1.50
N SER A 164 -14.01 19.52 1.64
CA SER A 164 -14.24 20.21 2.92
C SER A 164 -15.51 19.78 3.65
N ASP A 165 -16.54 19.39 2.89
CA ASP A 165 -17.84 18.99 3.45
C ASP A 165 -17.79 17.59 4.08
N TYR A 166 -16.75 16.83 3.79
CA TYR A 166 -16.58 15.43 4.20
C TYR A 166 -15.42 15.19 5.15
N LEU A 167 -14.51 16.15 5.36
CA LEU A 167 -13.30 15.95 6.19
C LEU A 167 -13.60 15.46 7.61
N ASP A 168 -14.71 15.90 8.20
CA ASP A 168 -15.11 15.50 9.55
C ASP A 168 -16.08 14.32 9.59
N LYS A 169 -16.48 13.78 8.44
CA LYS A 169 -17.34 12.60 8.39
C LYS A 169 -16.56 11.36 8.81
N PRO A 170 -17.20 10.44 9.55
CA PRO A 170 -16.58 9.18 9.97
C PRO A 170 -16.30 8.26 8.79
N ILE A 171 -15.28 7.45 8.92
CA ILE A 171 -15.03 6.32 8.02
C ILE A 171 -16.00 5.20 8.39
N GLU A 172 -16.80 4.74 7.44
CA GLU A 172 -17.78 3.69 7.64
C GLU A 172 -17.18 2.28 7.48
N GLY A 173 -16.13 2.16 6.70
CA GLY A 173 -15.39 0.91 6.51
C GLY A 173 -14.20 1.11 5.59
N VAL A 174 -13.32 0.12 5.55
CA VAL A 174 -12.16 0.08 4.66
C VAL A 174 -12.13 -1.26 3.95
N ASP A 175 -11.98 -1.26 2.63
CA ASP A 175 -11.70 -2.45 1.86
C ASP A 175 -10.23 -2.51 1.52
N PHE A 176 -9.61 -3.61 1.88
CA PHE A 176 -8.28 -3.98 1.48
C PHE A 176 -8.40 -5.18 0.54
N VAL A 177 -8.13 -4.98 -0.75
CA VAL A 177 -8.49 -5.93 -1.81
C VAL A 177 -7.43 -5.98 -2.90
N THR A 178 -7.23 -7.17 -3.47
CA THR A 178 -6.40 -7.34 -4.67
C THR A 178 -6.89 -8.49 -5.53
N SER A 179 -6.44 -8.53 -6.79
CA SER A 179 -6.69 -9.64 -7.69
C SER A 179 -5.65 -10.75 -7.49
N CYS A 180 -6.03 -11.79 -6.77
CA CYS A 180 -5.15 -12.95 -6.58
C CYS A 180 -4.76 -13.61 -7.91
N HIS A 181 -5.64 -13.61 -8.90
CA HIS A 181 -5.33 -14.13 -10.22
C HIS A 181 -4.21 -13.34 -10.90
N ALA A 182 -4.22 -12.02 -10.78
CA ALA A 182 -3.16 -11.18 -11.35
C ALA A 182 -1.81 -11.38 -10.65
N LEU A 183 -1.84 -11.60 -9.33
CA LEU A 183 -0.65 -11.83 -8.52
C LEU A 183 -0.05 -13.22 -8.69
N LEU A 184 -0.90 -14.24 -8.76
CA LEU A 184 -0.49 -15.64 -8.74
C LEU A 184 -0.38 -16.26 -10.12
N ALA A 185 -0.85 -15.58 -11.17
CA ALA A 185 -0.75 -16.09 -12.53
C ALA A 185 0.71 -16.09 -12.98
N PRO A 186 1.23 -17.22 -13.50
CA PRO A 186 2.56 -17.24 -14.12
C PRO A 186 2.63 -16.19 -15.25
N ASP A 187 3.79 -15.54 -15.40
CA ASP A 187 4.01 -14.52 -16.46
C ASP A 187 3.63 -14.99 -17.88
N HIS A 188 3.63 -16.31 -18.09
CA HIS A 188 3.34 -16.92 -19.38
C HIS A 188 1.83 -16.96 -19.74
N THR A 189 0.91 -16.75 -18.79
CA THR A 189 -0.54 -16.86 -19.02
C THR A 189 -1.19 -15.55 -19.44
N PHE A 190 -0.55 -14.41 -19.25
CA PHE A 190 -1.05 -13.11 -19.65
C PHE A 190 -0.46 -12.61 -20.96
N ARG A 191 -0.74 -13.34 -22.06
CA ARG A 191 -0.56 -12.83 -23.42
C ARG A 191 -1.79 -12.01 -23.82
N ILE A 192 -1.99 -10.84 -23.25
CA ILE A 192 -2.89 -9.85 -23.83
C ILE A 192 -2.06 -8.96 -24.73
N GLY A 193 -2.12 -9.25 -26.03
CA GLY A 193 -1.63 -8.40 -27.12
C GLY A 193 -0.12 -8.39 -27.33
N GLY A 194 0.34 -9.07 -28.38
CA GLY A 194 1.62 -8.87 -29.08
C GLY A 194 2.89 -9.26 -28.33
N ASN A 195 3.82 -9.87 -29.02
CA ASN A 195 5.14 -10.34 -28.57
C ASN A 195 6.14 -9.20 -28.19
N ASN A 196 5.68 -7.97 -27.98
CA ASN A 196 6.53 -6.78 -27.86
C ASN A 196 6.42 -6.06 -26.51
N LYS A 197 6.22 -6.78 -25.40
CA LYS A 197 6.16 -6.13 -24.09
C LYS A 197 7.53 -6.09 -23.42
N PRO A 198 7.91 -4.97 -22.79
CA PRO A 198 9.13 -4.90 -22.01
C PRO A 198 9.03 -5.76 -20.76
N ILE A 199 10.16 -6.17 -20.22
CA ILE A 199 10.26 -6.69 -18.86
C ILE A 199 10.08 -5.52 -17.90
N ILE A 200 9.28 -5.70 -16.85
CA ILE A 200 9.04 -4.66 -15.85
C ILE A 200 9.55 -5.15 -14.50
N TYR A 201 10.39 -4.35 -13.87
CA TYR A 201 10.81 -4.52 -12.50
C TYR A 201 10.28 -3.37 -11.64
N VAL A 202 9.67 -3.70 -10.51
CA VAL A 202 9.33 -2.73 -9.46
C VAL A 202 10.12 -3.09 -8.22
N ASP A 203 10.95 -2.17 -7.74
CA ASP A 203 11.83 -2.37 -6.59
C ASP A 203 12.70 -3.63 -6.73
N SER A 204 13.24 -3.85 -7.96
CA SER A 204 14.04 -5.01 -8.37
C SER A 204 13.27 -6.33 -8.50
N ILE A 205 11.95 -6.33 -8.37
CA ILE A 205 11.09 -7.50 -8.53
C ILE A 205 10.44 -7.47 -9.90
N ARG A 206 10.58 -8.58 -10.64
CA ARG A 206 9.90 -8.72 -11.93
C ARG A 206 8.40 -8.83 -11.74
N VAL A 207 7.66 -7.98 -12.41
CA VAL A 207 6.21 -7.93 -12.37
C VAL A 207 5.61 -7.92 -13.77
N ASN A 208 4.36 -8.33 -13.89
CA ASN A 208 3.63 -8.15 -15.14
C ASN A 208 2.91 -6.80 -15.19
N ALA A 209 2.54 -6.34 -16.40
CA ALA A 209 1.89 -5.05 -16.59
C ALA A 209 0.53 -4.93 -15.87
N ASN A 210 -0.22 -6.05 -15.76
CA ASN A 210 -1.50 -6.05 -15.07
C ASN A 210 -1.31 -5.90 -13.56
N PHE A 211 -0.30 -6.56 -12.99
CA PHE A 211 0.11 -6.38 -11.59
C PHE A 211 0.45 -4.91 -11.32
N LEU A 212 1.29 -4.31 -12.18
CA LEU A 212 1.68 -2.91 -12.04
C LEU A 212 0.46 -1.99 -11.95
N GLN A 213 -0.51 -2.15 -12.85
CA GLN A 213 -1.72 -1.33 -12.89
C GLN A 213 -2.68 -1.55 -11.72
N GLN A 214 -2.67 -2.75 -11.12
CA GLN A 214 -3.59 -3.09 -10.02
C GLN A 214 -3.04 -2.79 -8.63
N VAL A 215 -1.72 -2.77 -8.47
CA VAL A 215 -1.08 -2.70 -7.16
C VAL A 215 -0.42 -1.34 -6.90
N TYR A 216 -0.08 -0.62 -7.97
CA TYR A 216 0.62 0.66 -7.87
C TYR A 216 -0.13 1.77 -8.59
N THR A 217 -0.04 2.97 -8.04
CA THR A 217 -0.43 4.21 -8.73
C THR A 217 0.83 4.95 -9.20
N PRO A 218 0.74 5.77 -10.25
CA PRO A 218 1.89 6.55 -10.74
C PRO A 218 2.53 7.43 -9.68
N GLU A 219 1.76 7.92 -8.71
CA GLU A 219 2.18 8.77 -7.61
C GLU A 219 3.09 8.05 -6.60
N GLU A 220 3.07 6.72 -6.61
CA GLU A 220 3.96 5.91 -5.77
C GLU A 220 5.35 5.74 -6.37
N PHE A 221 5.54 6.11 -7.65
CA PHE A 221 6.80 5.94 -8.34
C PHE A 221 7.74 7.11 -8.07
N TYR A 222 8.90 6.80 -7.52
CA TYR A 222 9.99 7.77 -7.36
C TYR A 222 10.75 7.95 -8.67
N SER A 223 11.09 6.85 -9.34
CA SER A 223 11.83 6.89 -10.60
C SER A 223 11.43 5.75 -11.53
N ILE A 224 11.51 6.03 -12.83
CA ILE A 224 11.31 5.05 -13.90
C ILE A 224 12.51 5.15 -14.83
N THR A 225 13.24 4.03 -14.99
CA THR A 225 14.35 3.91 -15.93
C THR A 225 13.99 2.91 -17.02
N VAL A 226 14.18 3.29 -18.28
CA VAL A 226 13.89 2.43 -19.43
C VAL A 226 15.20 2.08 -20.13
N ILE A 227 15.51 0.79 -20.20
CA ILE A 227 16.68 0.24 -20.90
C ILE A 227 16.19 -0.40 -22.19
N LYS A 228 16.88 -0.09 -23.31
CA LYS A 228 16.52 -0.59 -24.65
C LYS A 228 17.76 -1.05 -25.41
N GLY A 229 17.52 -1.81 -26.51
CA GLY A 229 18.57 -2.26 -27.40
C GLY A 229 19.54 -3.25 -26.76
N GLU A 230 20.82 -3.15 -27.12
CA GLU A 230 21.87 -4.09 -26.68
C GLU A 230 21.98 -4.20 -25.17
N LYS A 231 21.88 -3.06 -24.44
CA LYS A 231 21.95 -3.04 -22.97
C LYS A 231 20.85 -3.87 -22.31
N ALA A 232 19.65 -3.87 -22.88
CA ALA A 232 18.55 -4.68 -22.35
C ALA A 232 18.76 -6.18 -22.63
N ILE A 233 19.39 -6.50 -23.77
CA ILE A 233 19.78 -7.88 -24.11
C ILE A 233 20.93 -8.36 -23.23
N GLU A 234 21.91 -7.51 -22.94
CA GLU A 234 23.01 -7.80 -22.01
C GLU A 234 22.47 -8.10 -20.60
N GLU A 235 21.45 -7.38 -20.14
CA GLU A 235 20.90 -7.52 -18.79
C GLU A 235 19.96 -8.73 -18.64
N ALA A 236 19.11 -9.02 -19.64
CA ALA A 236 18.08 -10.04 -19.55
C ALA A 236 18.06 -11.08 -20.69
N GLY A 237 19.14 -11.13 -21.48
CA GLY A 237 19.22 -12.04 -22.64
C GLY A 237 18.16 -11.68 -23.70
N GLU A 238 17.75 -12.67 -24.48
CA GLU A 238 16.75 -12.51 -25.54
C GLU A 238 15.39 -11.96 -25.03
N GLU A 239 15.06 -12.16 -23.78
CA GLU A 239 13.84 -11.60 -23.18
C GLU A 239 13.89 -10.08 -23.11
N GLY A 240 15.08 -9.50 -22.97
CA GLY A 240 15.31 -8.06 -22.95
C GLY A 240 15.13 -7.37 -24.32
N ARG A 241 14.94 -8.09 -25.42
CA ARG A 241 14.80 -7.53 -26.78
C ARG A 241 13.76 -6.43 -26.89
N ASN A 242 12.68 -6.50 -26.12
CA ASN A 242 11.60 -5.49 -26.10
C ASN A 242 11.84 -4.37 -25.08
N GLY A 243 13.00 -4.36 -24.43
CA GLY A 243 13.37 -3.41 -23.40
C GLY A 243 13.05 -3.88 -21.99
N ILE A 244 13.61 -3.15 -21.03
CA ILE A 244 13.41 -3.36 -19.59
C ILE A 244 12.97 -2.04 -18.98
N VAL A 245 12.00 -2.08 -18.08
CA VAL A 245 11.53 -0.94 -17.30
C VAL A 245 11.81 -1.20 -15.84
N HIS A 246 12.69 -0.42 -15.22
CA HIS A 246 12.92 -0.43 -13.79
C HIS A 246 12.14 0.70 -13.14
N ILE A 247 11.29 0.36 -12.20
CA ILE A 247 10.50 1.30 -11.40
C ILE A 247 10.98 1.20 -9.96
N THR A 248 11.31 2.33 -9.35
CA THR A 248 11.60 2.43 -7.93
C THR A 248 10.46 3.19 -7.25
N THR A 249 9.90 2.63 -6.20
CA THR A 249 8.83 3.30 -5.45
C THR A 249 9.38 4.25 -4.40
N HIS A 250 8.56 5.21 -3.97
CA HIS A 250 8.86 6.07 -2.81
C HIS A 250 9.03 5.22 -1.54
N ASP A 251 8.27 4.13 -1.42
CA ASP A 251 8.30 3.25 -0.27
C ASP A 251 9.63 2.49 -0.15
N SER A 252 10.07 1.87 -1.25
CA SER A 252 11.36 1.20 -1.32
C SER A 252 12.52 2.17 -1.05
N SER A 253 12.47 3.37 -1.63
CA SER A 253 13.47 4.40 -1.40
C SER A 253 13.51 4.85 0.07
N ARG A 254 12.34 4.95 0.72
CA ARG A 254 12.22 5.26 2.15
C ARG A 254 12.86 4.19 3.02
N ILE A 255 12.56 2.93 2.76
CA ILE A 255 13.16 1.80 3.50
C ILE A 255 14.66 1.77 3.31
N ARG A 256 15.14 2.08 2.09
CA ARG A 256 16.56 2.09 1.77
C ARG A 256 17.32 3.14 2.57
N TYR A 257 16.88 4.42 2.61
CA TYR A 257 17.58 5.43 3.40
C TYR A 257 17.45 5.17 4.90
N TRP A 258 16.31 4.65 5.36
CA TRP A 258 16.14 4.28 6.76
C TRP A 258 17.12 3.18 7.19
N ASN A 259 17.30 2.13 6.39
CA ASN A 259 18.30 1.09 6.63
C ASN A 259 19.72 1.65 6.57
N LEU A 260 20.00 2.54 5.60
CA LEU A 260 21.28 3.22 5.49
C LEU A 260 21.62 4.00 6.77
N PHE A 261 20.69 4.83 7.23
CA PHE A 261 20.90 5.66 8.43
C PHE A 261 21.09 4.82 9.70
N ARG A 262 20.32 3.74 9.83
CA ARG A 262 20.50 2.77 10.94
C ARG A 262 21.88 2.11 10.92
N SER A 263 22.44 1.88 9.75
CA SER A 263 23.78 1.28 9.62
C SER A 263 24.91 2.25 9.97
N ILE A 264 24.62 3.56 9.99
CA ILE A 264 25.60 4.63 10.25
C ILE A 264 25.48 5.15 11.69
N SER A 265 24.26 5.27 12.20
CA SER A 265 23.97 5.92 13.50
C SER A 265 23.18 4.99 14.43
N GLU A 266 23.83 4.58 15.54
CA GLU A 266 23.16 3.79 16.59
C GLU A 266 22.04 4.59 17.27
N THR A 267 22.21 5.90 17.44
CA THR A 267 21.19 6.77 18.03
C THR A 267 19.97 6.81 17.13
N PHE A 268 20.15 6.97 15.81
CA PHE A 268 19.05 6.88 14.86
C PHE A 268 18.35 5.52 14.93
N ALA A 269 19.11 4.42 15.02
CA ALA A 269 18.54 3.07 15.07
C ALA A 269 17.67 2.84 16.33
N LYS A 270 17.97 3.51 17.44
CA LYS A 270 17.19 3.45 18.68
C LYS A 270 15.95 4.35 18.63
N GLU A 271 16.10 5.57 18.12
CA GLU A 271 15.06 6.60 18.18
C GLU A 271 14.04 6.50 17.04
N VAL A 272 14.45 6.02 15.84
CA VAL A 272 13.59 5.88 14.67
C VAL A 272 13.42 4.39 14.34
N THR A 273 12.42 3.78 14.96
CA THR A 273 12.24 2.31 14.94
C THR A 273 11.51 1.81 13.70
N SER A 274 10.90 2.71 12.93
CA SER A 274 10.17 2.37 11.70
C SER A 274 10.45 3.39 10.58
N PRO A 275 10.58 2.96 9.32
CA PRO A 275 10.66 3.88 8.19
C PRO A 275 9.37 4.70 7.98
N TYR A 276 8.28 4.32 8.64
CA TYR A 276 6.94 4.93 8.50
C TYR A 276 6.59 5.85 9.68
N GLU A 277 7.53 6.15 10.56
CA GLU A 277 7.28 7.11 11.63
C GLU A 277 6.95 8.50 11.06
N THR A 278 5.82 9.05 11.49
CA THR A 278 5.34 10.37 11.05
C THR A 278 5.83 11.51 11.93
N ASP A 279 6.20 11.20 13.18
CA ASP A 279 6.66 12.18 14.18
C ASP A 279 8.19 12.34 14.17
N VAL A 280 8.73 12.42 12.94
CA VAL A 280 10.17 12.60 12.66
C VAL A 280 10.35 13.66 11.58
N THR A 281 11.07 14.73 11.92
CA THR A 281 11.52 15.74 10.96
C THR A 281 12.93 15.41 10.47
N TYR A 282 13.12 15.40 9.16
CA TYR A 282 14.43 15.24 8.53
C TYR A 282 14.99 16.58 8.10
N ILE A 283 16.25 16.80 8.38
CA ILE A 283 17.01 18.01 8.00
C ILE A 283 18.22 17.56 7.18
N LEU A 284 18.39 18.07 5.98
CA LEU A 284 19.50 17.77 5.11
C LEU A 284 20.32 19.06 4.91
N ASP A 285 21.59 19.06 5.31
CA ASP A 285 22.50 20.21 5.22
C ASP A 285 21.83 21.51 5.70
N ASP A 286 21.29 21.48 6.92
CA ASP A 286 20.56 22.55 7.60
C ASP A 286 19.21 22.96 6.95
N LYS A 287 18.77 22.29 5.89
CA LYS A 287 17.45 22.50 5.27
C LYS A 287 16.43 21.52 5.83
N VAL A 288 15.37 22.02 6.45
CA VAL A 288 14.23 21.20 6.89
C VAL A 288 13.51 20.62 5.67
N LEU A 289 13.37 19.31 5.65
CA LEU A 289 12.70 18.60 4.55
C LEU A 289 11.21 18.48 4.81
N THR A 290 10.41 18.96 3.87
CA THR A 290 8.96 18.80 3.82
C THR A 290 8.58 17.51 3.09
N LYS A 291 7.29 17.15 3.11
CA LYS A 291 6.79 15.99 2.33
C LYS A 291 7.17 16.07 0.84
N LYS A 292 7.25 17.29 0.26
CA LYS A 292 7.54 17.49 -1.18
C LYS A 292 9.00 17.23 -1.55
N ASN A 293 9.94 17.50 -0.67
CA ASN A 293 11.37 17.39 -0.94
C ASN A 293 12.10 16.33 -0.12
N LYS A 294 11.37 15.52 0.65
CA LYS A 294 11.92 14.38 1.40
C LYS A 294 12.59 13.34 0.49
N SER A 295 12.25 13.33 -0.80
CA SER A 295 12.90 12.51 -1.81
C SER A 295 14.39 12.85 -2.04
N GLU A 296 14.88 14.00 -1.56
CA GLU A 296 16.31 14.33 -1.57
C GLU A 296 17.15 13.31 -0.78
N LEU A 297 16.55 12.63 0.23
CA LEU A 297 17.20 11.55 0.97
C LEU A 297 17.36 10.26 0.16
N TYR A 298 16.56 10.08 -0.89
CA TYR A 298 16.49 8.81 -1.61
C TYR A 298 17.72 8.49 -2.45
N SER A 299 18.48 9.52 -2.85
CA SER A 299 19.71 9.37 -3.62
C SER A 299 20.98 9.20 -2.77
N LEU A 300 20.89 9.43 -1.46
CA LEU A 300 22.05 9.37 -0.58
C LEU A 300 22.65 7.97 -0.51
N THR A 301 23.97 7.91 -0.56
CA THR A 301 24.79 6.73 -0.32
C THR A 301 25.57 6.89 0.99
N LYS A 302 26.20 5.82 1.46
CA LYS A 302 27.03 5.88 2.67
C LYS A 302 28.21 6.83 2.52
N GLU A 303 28.74 6.92 1.31
CA GLU A 303 29.88 7.77 0.95
C GLU A 303 29.53 9.25 0.95
N ASP A 304 28.26 9.60 0.72
CA ASP A 304 27.80 11.00 0.73
C ASP A 304 27.64 11.54 2.16
N ILE A 305 27.38 10.67 3.14
CA ILE A 305 27.04 11.06 4.50
C ILE A 305 28.30 11.28 5.33
N VAL A 306 28.41 12.46 5.93
CA VAL A 306 29.47 12.80 6.91
C VAL A 306 29.01 12.50 8.33
N GLU A 307 27.75 12.84 8.66
CA GLU A 307 27.22 12.76 10.00
C GLU A 307 25.70 12.58 9.98
N ILE A 308 25.18 11.84 10.95
CA ILE A 308 23.74 11.78 11.28
C ILE A 308 23.62 12.13 12.77
N GLU A 309 23.05 13.29 13.06
CA GLU A 309 22.73 13.77 14.41
C GLU A 309 21.23 13.58 14.67
N VAL A 310 20.88 13.10 15.87
CA VAL A 310 19.48 12.95 16.28
C VAL A 310 19.20 13.94 17.39
N LEU A 311 18.21 14.81 17.17
CA LEU A 311 17.78 15.86 18.08
C LEU A 311 16.45 15.47 18.74
N HIS A 312 16.33 15.66 20.03
CA HIS A 312 15.06 15.58 20.73
C HIS A 312 14.28 16.89 20.61
N HIS A 313 12.98 16.83 20.90
CA HIS A 313 12.01 17.90 20.70
C HIS A 313 12.51 19.31 21.08
N ASP A 314 13.06 19.49 22.28
CA ASP A 314 13.46 20.82 22.79
C ASP A 314 14.60 21.43 21.97
N GLU A 315 15.56 20.61 21.58
CA GLU A 315 16.69 21.06 20.76
C GLU A 315 16.29 21.26 19.30
N LEU A 316 15.45 20.38 18.77
CA LEU A 316 14.89 20.50 17.44
C LEU A 316 14.09 21.80 17.29
N SER A 317 13.21 22.08 18.25
CA SER A 317 12.41 23.31 18.28
C SER A 317 13.28 24.57 18.35
N ARG A 318 14.31 24.55 19.20
CA ARG A 318 15.23 25.69 19.36
C ARG A 318 16.06 25.94 18.10
N ARG A 319 16.55 24.91 17.40
CA ARG A 319 17.45 25.04 16.23
C ARG A 319 16.71 25.27 14.92
N PHE A 320 15.57 24.61 14.76
CA PHE A 320 14.87 24.53 13.47
C PHE A 320 13.41 24.98 13.51
N GLY A 321 12.84 25.26 14.70
CA GLY A 321 11.45 25.68 14.85
C GLY A 321 10.43 24.56 14.64
N GLU A 322 10.88 23.30 14.62
CA GLU A 322 10.02 22.13 14.39
C GLU A 322 9.52 21.53 15.71
N SER A 323 8.34 20.89 15.67
CA SER A 323 7.63 20.40 16.87
C SER A 323 7.46 18.88 16.92
N THR A 324 8.09 18.14 16.03
CA THR A 324 8.08 16.68 16.07
C THR A 324 8.89 16.11 17.23
N ARG A 325 8.64 14.85 17.60
CA ARG A 325 9.34 14.16 18.68
C ARG A 325 10.86 14.10 18.47
N VAL A 326 11.26 13.86 17.21
CA VAL A 326 12.65 13.66 16.81
C VAL A 326 12.97 14.43 15.54
N GLY A 327 14.14 15.11 15.55
CA GLY A 327 14.79 15.65 14.36
C GLY A 327 15.99 14.81 13.96
N VAL A 328 16.13 14.52 12.68
CA VAL A 328 17.27 13.79 12.11
C VAL A 328 18.02 14.72 11.17
N VAL A 329 19.19 15.19 11.61
CA VAL A 329 20.06 16.07 10.82
C VAL A 329 21.08 15.20 10.10
N VAL A 330 21.03 15.23 8.78
CA VAL A 330 21.97 14.54 7.89
C VAL A 330 22.88 15.58 7.25
N ARG A 331 24.17 15.41 7.42
CA ARG A 331 25.19 16.27 6.78
C ARG A 331 25.92 15.50 5.71
N THR A 332 26.03 16.10 4.52
CA THR A 332 26.68 15.48 3.38
C THR A 332 28.02 16.11 3.06
N LYS A 333 28.85 15.39 2.30
CA LYS A 333 30.05 15.95 1.68
C LYS A 333 29.60 16.92 0.59
N LYS A 334 29.84 18.20 0.77
CA LYS A 334 29.62 19.21 -0.27
C LYS A 334 30.64 19.08 -1.39
#